data_a5d93ccd36fc96b44e8059b8596c88a1
#
_entry.id   a5d93ccd36fc96b44e8059b8596c88a1
#
_cell.length_a   1.000
_cell.length_b   1.000
_cell.length_c   1.000
_cell.angle_alpha   90.00
_cell.angle_beta   90.00
_cell.angle_gamma   90.00
#
_symmetry.space_group_name_H-M   'P 1'
#
loop_
_entity.id
_entity.type
_entity.pdbx_description
1 polymer ?
#
loop_
_entity_poly.entity_id
_entity_poly.type
_entity_poly.pdbx_seq_one_letter_code
_entity_poly.pdbx_strand_id
1 'polypeptide(L)'
;MKTLPAVAGSLVGLLAVLSLPGPEPPVAPAPARGHGFAWNQDAFWRSLEKTYGDARAVGCRAADPVAARELSALGSAADRLLGTSLDPGAAVLDSVERRFFTLASFVAACPRHLGGYVRLSGSLREAIKWQSRRWDVAGDAARARVYRSLYGLRGAVEEVMLHHPDSVTALLDGRHEPSATPATTVHGVEIHSGDILVSRGGYPTSALIARGNDYPGNFSHIALVHVDSVSHVASAIEAHIERGVAVSTADEYLGDKKLRIMVLRLRADLPQLARDPQLPHRAAALALERARSGRIGYDFEMDYTDASRLFCSEVASSVYRELGVTLWTGLSTISGAGLRRWLASFGVRHFETQEPSDLEYDPQLVVVAEWRDAATLRKDHIDNAVIDAMLEGAQAGDALSYAWYRLPVARLAKAYSWTVGRFGAQGPVPEGMSARAALRNGAFSDRQSQIAARVTEAAARLTNEQGYPPPYWVLLDLARKERAASDRG
;
A
#
# COMPACT_ATOMS: atom_id res chain seq x y z
N MET A 1 -2.90 -52.72 33.71
CA MET A 1 -1.80 -51.71 33.66
C MET A 1 -0.89 -51.74 32.44
N LYS A 2 -1.28 -52.34 31.29
CA LYS A 2 -0.45 -52.40 30.05
C LYS A 2 -0.80 -51.32 28.97
N THR A 3 -1.81 -50.49 29.22
CA THR A 3 -2.30 -49.50 28.24
C THR A 3 -1.58 -48.14 28.29
N LEU A 4 -1.03 -47.75 29.45
CA LEU A 4 -0.33 -46.47 29.63
C LEU A 4 0.94 -46.32 28.73
N PRO A 5 1.86 -47.32 28.62
CA PRO A 5 3.05 -47.18 27.78
C PRO A 5 2.70 -47.16 26.27
N ALA A 6 1.66 -47.83 25.84
CA ALA A 6 1.23 -47.81 24.45
C ALA A 6 0.62 -46.44 24.07
N VAL A 7 -0.19 -45.84 24.92
CA VAL A 7 -0.72 -44.50 24.73
C VAL A 7 0.38 -43.43 24.73
N ALA A 8 1.33 -43.54 25.68
CA ALA A 8 2.48 -42.63 25.70
C ALA A 8 3.35 -42.74 24.45
N GLY A 9 3.62 -43.98 23.98
CA GLY A 9 4.36 -44.21 22.72
C GLY A 9 3.64 -43.64 21.50
N SER A 10 2.31 -43.77 21.42
CA SER A 10 1.51 -43.20 20.32
C SER A 10 1.52 -41.67 20.33
N LEU A 11 1.45 -41.05 21.51
CA LEU A 11 1.51 -39.58 21.65
C LEU A 11 2.89 -39.02 21.27
N VAL A 12 3.97 -39.69 21.68
CA VAL A 12 5.33 -39.31 21.29
C VAL A 12 5.52 -39.47 19.77
N GLY A 13 5.04 -40.57 19.18
CA GLY A 13 5.08 -40.78 17.75
C GLY A 13 4.30 -39.71 16.97
N LEU A 14 3.10 -39.35 17.42
CA LEU A 14 2.30 -38.29 16.83
C LEU A 14 3.00 -36.94 16.94
N LEU A 15 3.56 -36.61 18.11
CA LEU A 15 4.29 -35.37 18.31
C LEU A 15 5.53 -35.30 17.39
N ALA A 16 6.25 -36.40 17.24
CA ALA A 16 7.41 -36.48 16.33
C ALA A 16 6.98 -36.20 14.86
N VAL A 17 5.90 -36.84 14.39
CA VAL A 17 5.37 -36.61 13.04
C VAL A 17 4.90 -35.16 12.87
N LEU A 18 4.22 -34.60 13.87
CA LEU A 18 3.78 -33.21 13.85
C LEU A 18 4.95 -32.21 13.94
N SER A 19 6.12 -32.63 14.37
CA SER A 19 7.33 -31.78 14.48
C SER A 19 8.19 -31.80 13.20
N LEU A 20 8.00 -32.76 12.29
CA LEU A 20 8.82 -32.87 11.08
C LEU A 20 8.60 -31.64 10.18
N PRO A 21 9.66 -30.88 9.86
CA PRO A 21 9.54 -29.81 8.88
C PRO A 21 9.24 -30.42 7.49
N GLY A 22 8.18 -29.98 6.82
CA GLY A 22 7.96 -30.37 5.42
C GLY A 22 8.98 -29.66 4.50
N PRO A 23 9.05 -30.03 3.20
CA PRO A 23 9.92 -29.36 2.24
C PRO A 23 9.60 -27.85 2.15
N GLU A 24 10.64 -27.05 1.90
CA GLU A 24 10.44 -25.63 1.59
C GLU A 24 9.73 -25.50 0.23
N PRO A 25 8.79 -24.56 0.10
CA PRO A 25 8.15 -24.32 -1.19
C PRO A 25 9.20 -23.86 -2.21
N PRO A 26 9.14 -24.35 -3.45
CA PRO A 26 10.02 -23.85 -4.49
C PRO A 26 9.76 -22.36 -4.73
N VAL A 27 10.82 -21.60 -4.94
CA VAL A 27 10.71 -20.19 -5.34
C VAL A 27 10.62 -20.16 -6.86
N ALA A 28 9.53 -19.64 -7.40
CA ALA A 28 9.38 -19.48 -8.84
C ALA A 28 10.50 -18.56 -9.40
N PRO A 29 10.88 -18.73 -10.68
CA PRO A 29 11.85 -17.85 -11.32
C PRO A 29 11.42 -16.38 -11.25
N ALA A 30 12.38 -15.47 -11.41
CA ALA A 30 12.06 -14.05 -11.51
C ALA A 30 11.17 -13.79 -12.72
N PRO A 31 10.22 -12.85 -12.64
CA PRO A 31 9.49 -12.38 -13.81
C PRO A 31 10.48 -11.94 -14.89
N ALA A 32 10.14 -12.18 -16.16
CA ALA A 32 10.99 -11.83 -17.31
C ALA A 32 11.16 -10.29 -17.46
N ARG A 33 10.20 -9.54 -16.93
CA ARG A 33 10.23 -8.08 -16.80
C ARG A 33 10.39 -7.76 -15.32
N GLY A 34 11.18 -6.79 -14.97
CA GLY A 34 11.20 -6.26 -13.61
C GLY A 34 12.60 -5.89 -13.17
N HIS A 35 12.73 -4.59 -12.95
CA HIS A 35 13.82 -4.02 -12.17
C HIS A 35 13.15 -3.19 -11.09
N GLY A 36 13.49 -3.45 -9.83
CA GLY A 36 13.02 -2.63 -8.73
C GLY A 36 13.34 -1.17 -9.00
N PHE A 37 12.36 -0.31 -8.82
CA PHE A 37 12.59 1.13 -8.94
C PHE A 37 13.56 1.57 -7.85
N ALA A 38 14.66 2.16 -8.25
CA ALA A 38 15.65 2.69 -7.31
C ALA A 38 15.52 4.22 -7.22
N TRP A 39 15.26 4.71 -6.02
CA TRP A 39 15.48 6.12 -5.68
C TRP A 39 16.98 6.30 -5.52
N ASN A 40 17.63 6.75 -6.60
CA ASN A 40 19.07 6.89 -6.61
C ASN A 40 19.50 7.99 -5.65
N GLN A 41 20.43 7.67 -4.75
CA GLN A 41 21.14 8.63 -3.92
C GLN A 41 22.22 9.34 -4.75
N ASP A 42 21.78 9.98 -5.83
CA ASP A 42 22.61 10.74 -6.75
C ASP A 42 22.95 12.15 -6.19
N ALA A 43 23.59 12.96 -7.01
CA ALA A 43 23.96 14.32 -6.63
C ALA A 43 22.73 15.19 -6.31
N PHE A 44 21.61 14.98 -6.98
CA PHE A 44 20.37 15.71 -6.70
C PHE A 44 19.80 15.35 -5.32
N TRP A 45 19.75 14.06 -4.97
CA TRP A 45 19.31 13.63 -3.64
C TRP A 45 20.17 14.26 -2.54
N ARG A 46 21.49 14.17 -2.65
CA ARG A 46 22.40 14.82 -1.70
C ARG A 46 22.20 16.32 -1.62
N SER A 47 21.84 16.98 -2.74
CA SER A 47 21.52 18.41 -2.72
C SER A 47 20.21 18.71 -1.99
N LEU A 48 19.22 17.80 -2.04
CA LEU A 48 17.97 17.95 -1.28
C LEU A 48 18.22 17.85 0.23
N GLU A 49 18.99 16.86 0.68
CA GLU A 49 19.38 16.72 2.09
C GLU A 49 20.08 17.97 2.60
N LYS A 50 21.05 18.48 1.82
CA LYS A 50 21.74 19.73 2.14
C LYS A 50 20.78 20.92 2.19
N THR A 51 19.93 21.09 1.16
CA THR A 51 18.97 22.20 1.09
C THR A 51 17.98 22.16 2.26
N TYR A 52 17.55 20.97 2.68
CA TYR A 52 16.72 20.80 3.86
C TYR A 52 17.43 21.30 5.14
N GLY A 53 18.67 20.88 5.36
CA GLY A 53 19.47 21.35 6.51
C GLY A 53 19.68 22.85 6.50
N ASP A 54 20.07 23.42 5.35
CA ASP A 54 20.28 24.85 5.18
C ASP A 54 18.99 25.65 5.42
N ALA A 55 17.85 25.22 4.86
CA ALA A 55 16.55 25.87 5.03
C ALA A 55 16.10 25.86 6.50
N ARG A 56 16.33 24.76 7.20
CA ARG A 56 16.07 24.67 8.64
C ARG A 56 16.94 25.61 9.46
N ALA A 57 18.23 25.72 9.14
CA ALA A 57 19.15 26.56 9.85
C ALA A 57 18.83 28.06 9.70
N VAL A 58 18.43 28.52 8.51
CA VAL A 58 18.04 29.91 8.26
C VAL A 58 16.63 30.27 8.67
N GLY A 59 15.75 29.27 8.80
CA GLY A 59 14.37 29.38 9.27
C GLY A 59 13.39 30.01 8.28
N CYS A 60 12.11 30.12 8.70
CA CYS A 60 11.01 30.56 7.84
C CYS A 60 11.23 31.93 7.20
N ARG A 61 11.82 32.89 7.91
CA ARG A 61 11.99 34.26 7.40
C ARG A 61 12.77 34.29 6.07
N ALA A 62 13.79 33.46 5.94
CA ALA A 62 14.57 33.37 4.71
C ALA A 62 13.95 32.41 3.68
N ALA A 63 13.30 31.36 4.13
CA ALA A 63 12.65 30.38 3.25
C ALA A 63 11.38 30.91 2.57
N ASP A 64 10.65 31.85 3.20
CA ASP A 64 9.38 32.37 2.77
C ASP A 64 9.34 32.93 1.34
N PRO A 65 10.20 33.88 0.93
CA PRO A 65 10.13 34.46 -0.41
C PRO A 65 10.48 33.42 -1.49
N VAL A 66 11.31 32.43 -1.16
CA VAL A 66 11.65 31.33 -2.08
C VAL A 66 10.44 30.42 -2.25
N ALA A 67 9.81 29.98 -1.15
CA ALA A 67 8.66 29.12 -1.19
C ALA A 67 7.49 29.76 -1.93
N ALA A 68 7.17 31.03 -1.66
CA ALA A 68 6.09 31.75 -2.33
C ALA A 68 6.30 31.84 -3.86
N ARG A 69 7.51 32.19 -4.30
CA ARG A 69 7.84 32.27 -5.72
C ARG A 69 7.74 30.91 -6.41
N GLU A 70 8.31 29.86 -5.80
CA GLU A 70 8.31 28.51 -6.37
C GLU A 70 6.90 27.90 -6.43
N LEU A 71 6.06 28.13 -5.41
CA LEU A 71 4.65 27.72 -5.42
C LEU A 71 3.91 28.32 -6.62
N SER A 72 4.05 29.63 -6.84
CA SER A 72 3.40 30.33 -7.97
C SER A 72 3.89 29.80 -9.33
N ALA A 73 5.21 29.65 -9.46
CA ALA A 73 5.81 29.20 -10.72
C ALA A 73 5.47 27.76 -11.06
N LEU A 74 5.40 26.86 -10.05
CA LEU A 74 4.98 25.47 -10.25
C LEU A 74 3.49 25.34 -10.47
N GLY A 75 2.64 26.17 -9.86
CA GLY A 75 1.22 26.25 -10.19
C GLY A 75 1.00 26.56 -11.68
N SER A 76 1.64 27.62 -12.18
CA SER A 76 1.60 27.95 -13.62
C SER A 76 2.18 26.84 -14.52
N ALA A 77 3.15 26.05 -14.02
CA ALA A 77 3.68 24.91 -14.76
C ALA A 77 2.66 23.77 -14.81
N ALA A 78 1.94 23.48 -13.73
CA ALA A 78 0.89 22.47 -13.69
C ALA A 78 -0.23 22.79 -14.71
N ASP A 79 -0.66 24.05 -14.79
CA ASP A 79 -1.65 24.49 -15.77
C ASP A 79 -1.17 24.29 -17.22
N ARG A 80 0.08 24.62 -17.52
CA ARG A 80 0.67 24.39 -18.85
C ARG A 80 0.75 22.91 -19.22
N LEU A 81 1.01 22.03 -18.24
CA LEU A 81 1.05 20.59 -18.47
C LEU A 81 -0.31 20.04 -18.91
N LEU A 82 -1.42 20.62 -18.48
CA LEU A 82 -2.76 20.22 -18.92
C LEU A 82 -3.04 20.61 -20.38
N GLY A 83 -2.41 21.66 -20.88
CA GLY A 83 -2.59 22.18 -22.25
C GLY A 83 -1.66 21.56 -23.31
N THR A 84 -0.71 20.70 -22.93
CA THR A 84 0.29 20.11 -23.83
C THR A 84 0.25 18.60 -23.81
N SER A 85 0.76 17.95 -24.85
CA SER A 85 0.98 16.49 -24.89
C SER A 85 2.48 16.23 -24.81
N LEU A 86 2.91 15.45 -23.83
CA LEU A 86 4.31 15.19 -23.54
C LEU A 86 4.58 13.68 -23.48
N ASP A 87 5.78 13.29 -23.91
CA ASP A 87 6.28 11.94 -23.70
C ASP A 87 6.75 11.74 -22.25
N PRO A 88 6.78 10.50 -21.72
CA PRO A 88 7.25 10.21 -20.37
C PRO A 88 8.67 10.72 -20.07
N GLY A 89 9.54 10.79 -21.07
CA GLY A 89 10.93 11.27 -20.97
C GLY A 89 11.11 12.78 -21.14
N ALA A 90 10.03 13.57 -21.24
CA ALA A 90 10.14 15.00 -21.50
C ALA A 90 10.86 15.74 -20.36
N ALA A 91 11.90 16.53 -20.68
CA ALA A 91 12.75 17.24 -19.71
C ALA A 91 11.97 18.24 -18.84
N VAL A 92 10.84 18.76 -19.32
CA VAL A 92 9.99 19.65 -18.51
C VAL A 92 9.40 18.92 -17.30
N LEU A 93 9.08 17.62 -17.44
CA LEU A 93 8.60 16.81 -16.31
C LEU A 93 9.69 16.63 -15.25
N ASP A 94 10.95 16.39 -15.66
CA ASP A 94 12.09 16.33 -14.75
C ASP A 94 12.30 17.67 -14.03
N SER A 95 12.16 18.78 -14.75
CA SER A 95 12.32 20.13 -14.15
C SER A 95 11.25 20.41 -13.11
N VAL A 96 9.99 20.11 -13.40
CA VAL A 96 8.86 20.29 -12.46
C VAL A 96 9.06 19.44 -11.21
N GLU A 97 9.42 18.18 -11.38
CA GLU A 97 9.65 17.23 -10.32
C GLU A 97 10.80 17.66 -9.38
N ARG A 98 11.97 18.01 -9.95
CA ARG A 98 13.12 18.52 -9.18
C ARG A 98 12.77 19.77 -8.39
N ARG A 99 12.07 20.72 -8.98
CA ARG A 99 11.66 21.96 -8.31
C ARG A 99 10.65 21.68 -7.20
N PHE A 100 9.69 20.75 -7.42
CA PHE A 100 8.74 20.36 -6.41
C PHE A 100 9.43 19.73 -5.19
N PHE A 101 10.38 18.83 -5.40
CA PHE A 101 11.14 18.22 -4.30
C PHE A 101 12.03 19.25 -3.57
N THR A 102 12.65 20.17 -4.30
CA THR A 102 13.45 21.24 -3.68
C THR A 102 12.58 22.17 -2.82
N LEU A 103 11.35 22.47 -3.32
CA LEU A 103 10.38 23.30 -2.58
C LEU A 103 9.99 22.67 -1.23
N ALA A 104 9.90 21.34 -1.14
CA ALA A 104 9.62 20.64 0.12
C ALA A 104 10.54 21.09 1.26
N SER A 105 11.83 21.27 0.99
CA SER A 105 12.82 21.71 1.98
C SER A 105 12.47 23.09 2.57
N PHE A 106 12.02 24.02 1.75
CA PHE A 106 11.63 25.36 2.19
C PHE A 106 10.29 25.37 2.92
N VAL A 107 9.32 24.56 2.46
CA VAL A 107 8.02 24.44 3.13
C VAL A 107 8.16 23.73 4.48
N ALA A 108 9.04 22.75 4.60
CA ALA A 108 9.38 22.12 5.87
C ALA A 108 9.95 23.13 6.90
N ALA A 109 10.67 24.16 6.45
CA ALA A 109 11.15 25.24 7.30
C ALA A 109 10.12 26.37 7.53
N CYS A 110 9.07 26.44 6.71
CA CYS A 110 8.09 27.55 6.72
C CYS A 110 6.64 27.05 6.58
N PRO A 111 5.97 26.63 7.67
CA PRO A 111 4.69 25.90 7.67
C PRO A 111 3.52 26.66 7.03
N ARG A 112 3.56 27.98 6.98
CA ARG A 112 2.48 28.78 6.34
C ARG A 112 2.27 28.46 4.86
N HIS A 113 3.23 27.83 4.20
CA HIS A 113 3.15 27.38 2.81
C HIS A 113 2.63 25.97 2.66
N LEU A 114 2.41 25.20 3.76
CA LEU A 114 1.98 23.80 3.71
C LEU A 114 0.69 23.62 2.91
N GLY A 115 -0.36 24.41 3.21
CA GLY A 115 -1.63 24.33 2.49
C GLY A 115 -1.48 24.61 0.98
N GLY A 116 -0.63 25.56 0.59
CA GLY A 116 -0.30 25.83 -0.81
C GLY A 116 0.44 24.67 -1.47
N TYR A 117 1.36 24.06 -0.75
CA TYR A 117 2.14 22.92 -1.24
C TYR A 117 1.28 21.65 -1.43
N VAL A 118 0.35 21.39 -0.51
CA VAL A 118 -0.63 20.30 -0.61
C VAL A 118 -1.53 20.50 -1.85
N ARG A 119 -2.08 21.71 -2.06
CA ARG A 119 -2.88 22.02 -3.25
C ARG A 119 -2.08 21.86 -4.53
N LEU A 120 -0.85 22.37 -4.57
CA LEU A 120 0.05 22.22 -5.72
C LEU A 120 0.30 20.74 -6.06
N SER A 121 0.48 19.87 -5.05
CA SER A 121 0.65 18.44 -5.28
C SER A 121 -0.60 17.82 -5.94
N GLY A 122 -1.79 18.27 -5.54
CA GLY A 122 -3.06 17.88 -6.19
C GLY A 122 -3.09 18.28 -7.66
N SER A 123 -2.77 19.55 -7.98
CA SER A 123 -2.73 20.05 -9.36
C SER A 123 -1.70 19.30 -10.22
N LEU A 124 -0.52 19.04 -9.68
CA LEU A 124 0.51 18.27 -10.40
C LEU A 124 0.10 16.81 -10.59
N ARG A 125 -0.52 16.17 -9.59
CA ARG A 125 -1.08 14.82 -9.73
C ARG A 125 -2.08 14.76 -10.88
N GLU A 126 -3.01 15.70 -10.94
CA GLU A 126 -3.98 15.80 -12.04
C GLU A 126 -3.29 15.97 -13.39
N ALA A 127 -2.30 16.84 -13.48
CA ALA A 127 -1.54 17.08 -14.71
C ALA A 127 -0.78 15.83 -15.16
N ILE A 128 -0.12 15.10 -14.26
CA ILE A 128 0.59 13.85 -14.57
C ILE A 128 -0.40 12.76 -15.00
N LYS A 129 -1.53 12.60 -14.29
CA LYS A 129 -2.57 11.64 -14.71
C LYS A 129 -3.18 11.99 -16.05
N TRP A 130 -3.34 13.29 -16.35
CA TRP A 130 -3.75 13.75 -17.69
C TRP A 130 -2.75 13.36 -18.76
N GLN A 131 -1.46 13.56 -18.54
CA GLN A 131 -0.40 13.18 -19.48
C GLN A 131 -0.38 11.64 -19.70
N SER A 132 -0.45 10.87 -18.62
CA SER A 132 -0.35 9.41 -18.67
C SER A 132 -1.51 8.70 -19.36
N ARG A 133 -2.61 9.40 -19.67
CA ARG A 133 -3.71 8.88 -20.51
C ARG A 133 -3.26 8.38 -21.88
N ARG A 134 -2.15 8.92 -22.39
CA ARG A 134 -1.61 8.63 -23.72
C ARG A 134 -0.35 7.77 -23.68
N TRP A 135 0.13 7.45 -22.47
CA TRP A 135 1.34 6.67 -22.31
C TRP A 135 1.00 5.18 -22.23
N ASP A 136 1.90 4.37 -22.78
CA ASP A 136 1.88 2.93 -22.49
C ASP A 136 2.44 2.69 -21.09
N VAL A 137 1.56 2.70 -20.08
CA VAL A 137 1.95 2.52 -18.67
C VAL A 137 2.42 1.10 -18.34
N ALA A 138 2.29 0.15 -19.26
CA ALA A 138 2.92 -1.15 -19.16
C ALA A 138 4.40 -1.13 -19.59
N GLY A 139 4.82 -0.08 -20.31
CA GLY A 139 6.22 0.13 -20.70
C GLY A 139 7.04 0.77 -19.57
N ASP A 140 8.28 0.31 -19.40
CA ASP A 140 9.17 0.69 -18.27
C ASP A 140 9.34 2.21 -18.11
N ALA A 141 9.51 2.96 -19.20
CA ALA A 141 9.72 4.41 -19.14
C ALA A 141 8.49 5.15 -18.61
N ALA A 142 7.31 4.81 -19.10
CA ALA A 142 6.06 5.42 -18.65
C ALA A 142 5.72 4.97 -17.21
N ARG A 143 5.90 3.69 -16.90
CA ARG A 143 5.72 3.14 -15.55
C ARG A 143 6.61 3.85 -14.52
N ALA A 144 7.91 3.97 -14.81
CA ALA A 144 8.86 4.64 -13.94
C ALA A 144 8.53 6.14 -13.79
N ARG A 145 8.12 6.82 -14.88
CA ARG A 145 7.72 8.24 -14.82
C ARG A 145 6.49 8.44 -13.94
N VAL A 146 5.42 7.68 -14.17
CA VAL A 146 4.18 7.79 -13.41
C VAL A 146 4.45 7.54 -11.92
N TYR A 147 5.17 6.47 -11.61
CA TYR A 147 5.52 6.14 -10.22
C TYR A 147 6.38 7.23 -9.59
N ARG A 148 7.50 7.62 -10.22
CA ARG A 148 8.41 8.63 -9.67
C ARG A 148 7.71 9.95 -9.41
N SER A 149 6.86 10.40 -10.35
CA SER A 149 6.11 11.63 -10.19
C SER A 149 5.02 11.49 -9.11
N LEU A 150 4.10 10.54 -9.22
CA LEU A 150 2.93 10.47 -8.33
C LEU A 150 3.31 10.02 -6.92
N TYR A 151 4.11 8.96 -6.78
CA TYR A 151 4.60 8.51 -5.48
C TYR A 151 5.56 9.53 -4.86
N GLY A 152 6.45 10.12 -5.67
CA GLY A 152 7.37 11.16 -5.19
C GLY A 152 6.68 12.42 -4.71
N LEU A 153 5.67 12.93 -5.46
CA LEU A 153 4.84 14.05 -5.01
C LEU A 153 4.17 13.74 -3.66
N ARG A 154 3.60 12.54 -3.51
CA ARG A 154 3.00 12.08 -2.26
C ARG A 154 4.04 12.05 -1.14
N GLY A 155 5.16 11.38 -1.33
CA GLY A 155 6.21 11.25 -0.31
C GLY A 155 6.74 12.61 0.18
N ALA A 156 6.97 13.55 -0.74
CA ALA A 156 7.42 14.89 -0.39
C ALA A 156 6.37 15.68 0.40
N VAL A 157 5.08 15.58 0.05
CA VAL A 157 3.99 16.21 0.80
C VAL A 157 3.87 15.63 2.21
N GLU A 158 3.89 14.30 2.32
CA GLU A 158 3.77 13.61 3.61
C GLU A 158 4.95 13.91 4.53
N GLU A 159 6.15 13.97 3.99
CA GLU A 159 7.34 14.39 4.72
C GLU A 159 7.14 15.80 5.34
N VAL A 160 6.70 16.76 4.52
CA VAL A 160 6.46 18.14 5.00
C VAL A 160 5.31 18.19 6.01
N MET A 161 4.24 17.43 5.80
CA MET A 161 3.11 17.34 6.76
C MET A 161 3.57 16.83 8.12
N LEU A 162 4.44 15.82 8.16
CA LEU A 162 4.96 15.26 9.41
C LEU A 162 5.85 16.23 10.19
N HIS A 163 6.46 17.22 9.52
CA HIS A 163 7.16 18.32 10.19
C HIS A 163 6.23 19.33 10.86
N HIS A 164 4.93 19.33 10.51
CA HIS A 164 3.92 20.24 11.00
C HIS A 164 2.62 19.50 11.34
N PRO A 165 2.66 18.54 12.28
CA PRO A 165 1.54 17.63 12.54
C PRO A 165 0.25 18.34 12.94
N ASP A 166 0.34 19.48 13.64
CA ASP A 166 -0.82 20.28 14.06
C ASP A 166 -1.54 20.98 12.88
N SER A 167 -0.90 21.01 11.70
CA SER A 167 -1.46 21.61 10.49
C SER A 167 -2.00 20.55 9.50
N VAL A 168 -1.99 19.28 9.88
CA VAL A 168 -2.48 18.17 9.06
C VAL A 168 -3.99 18.04 9.23
N THR A 169 -4.73 18.12 8.12
CA THR A 169 -6.16 17.81 8.10
C THR A 169 -6.38 16.31 7.98
N ALA A 170 -7.37 15.78 8.72
CA ALA A 170 -7.71 14.36 8.67
C ALA A 170 -8.36 13.96 7.32
N LEU A 171 -8.89 14.91 6.59
CA LEU A 171 -9.45 14.75 5.25
C LEU A 171 -8.67 15.62 4.27
N LEU A 172 -8.22 15.03 3.19
CA LEU A 172 -7.70 15.72 2.01
C LEU A 172 -8.70 15.58 0.88
N ASP A 173 -9.26 16.68 0.44
CA ASP A 173 -10.09 16.73 -0.74
C ASP A 173 -9.22 16.54 -1.99
N GLY A 174 -9.68 15.68 -2.88
CA GLY A 174 -9.14 15.48 -4.21
C GLY A 174 -9.91 16.27 -5.26
N ARG A 175 -10.05 15.68 -6.44
CA ARG A 175 -10.84 16.27 -7.52
C ARG A 175 -12.30 15.81 -7.42
N HIS A 176 -13.21 16.75 -7.54
CA HIS A 176 -14.60 16.40 -7.79
C HIS A 176 -14.74 15.74 -9.16
N GLU A 177 -15.18 14.49 -9.20
CA GLU A 177 -15.45 13.73 -10.42
C GLU A 177 -16.93 13.32 -10.42
N PRO A 178 -17.73 13.75 -11.40
CA PRO A 178 -19.16 13.44 -11.44
C PRO A 178 -19.40 11.94 -11.67
N SER A 179 -20.46 11.40 -11.08
CA SER A 179 -20.93 10.05 -11.32
C SER A 179 -22.46 10.02 -11.36
N ALA A 180 -23.03 9.18 -12.22
CA ALA A 180 -24.47 8.97 -12.31
C ALA A 180 -24.98 7.83 -11.40
N THR A 181 -24.07 7.14 -10.69
CA THR A 181 -24.41 5.97 -9.86
C THR A 181 -24.96 6.40 -8.50
N PRO A 182 -25.70 5.50 -7.80
CA PRO A 182 -26.16 5.79 -6.44
C PRO A 182 -25.02 6.22 -5.52
N ALA A 183 -25.30 7.19 -4.65
CA ALA A 183 -24.31 7.79 -3.76
C ALA A 183 -24.83 7.91 -2.33
N THR A 184 -23.88 8.05 -1.40
CA THR A 184 -24.13 8.38 0.01
C THR A 184 -22.94 9.16 0.57
N THR A 185 -23.14 9.89 1.67
CA THR A 185 -22.07 10.62 2.33
C THR A 185 -21.53 9.82 3.51
N VAL A 186 -20.21 9.58 3.51
CA VAL A 186 -19.51 8.86 4.56
C VAL A 186 -18.36 9.72 5.06
N HIS A 187 -18.35 10.07 6.35
CA HIS A 187 -17.35 10.94 6.98
C HIS A 187 -17.00 12.20 6.16
N GLY A 188 -18.04 12.87 5.64
CA GLY A 188 -17.92 14.13 4.90
C GLY A 188 -17.54 13.99 3.42
N VAL A 189 -17.38 12.76 2.90
CA VAL A 189 -17.09 12.49 1.50
C VAL A 189 -18.29 11.85 0.82
N GLU A 190 -18.70 12.38 -0.34
CA GLU A 190 -19.71 11.74 -1.18
C GLU A 190 -19.05 10.57 -1.94
N ILE A 191 -19.41 9.36 -1.55
CA ILE A 191 -18.97 8.12 -2.20
C ILE A 191 -20.08 7.56 -3.09
N HIS A 192 -19.68 7.03 -4.25
CA HIS A 192 -20.59 6.49 -5.23
C HIS A 192 -20.44 4.98 -5.37
N SER A 193 -21.51 4.30 -5.79
CA SER A 193 -21.43 2.88 -6.14
C SER A 193 -20.47 2.67 -7.30
N GLY A 194 -19.48 1.81 -7.11
CA GLY A 194 -18.37 1.58 -8.03
C GLY A 194 -17.09 2.36 -7.67
N ASP A 195 -17.09 3.23 -6.66
CA ASP A 195 -15.86 3.80 -6.13
C ASP A 195 -14.98 2.69 -5.55
N ILE A 196 -13.67 2.87 -5.68
CA ILE A 196 -12.67 1.93 -5.17
C ILE A 196 -11.99 2.58 -3.97
N LEU A 197 -12.00 1.88 -2.84
CA LEU A 197 -11.27 2.29 -1.65
C LEU A 197 -9.92 1.58 -1.64
N VAL A 198 -8.82 2.33 -1.71
CA VAL A 198 -7.49 1.79 -1.46
C VAL A 198 -7.05 2.19 -0.07
N SER A 199 -6.59 1.25 0.73
CA SER A 199 -6.29 1.49 2.14
C SER A 199 -4.96 0.87 2.58
N ARG A 200 -4.44 1.39 3.69
CA ARG A 200 -3.27 0.89 4.38
C ARG A 200 -3.67 0.36 5.77
N GLY A 201 -3.61 -0.93 5.97
CA GLY A 201 -3.86 -1.52 7.28
C GLY A 201 -2.74 -1.23 8.28
N GLY A 202 -3.05 -1.15 9.55
CA GLY A 202 -2.09 -0.86 10.63
C GLY A 202 -1.25 -2.06 11.08
N TYR A 203 -1.21 -3.16 10.32
CA TYR A 203 -0.50 -4.39 10.65
C TYR A 203 0.83 -4.54 9.90
N PRO A 204 1.82 -5.27 10.45
CA PRO A 204 3.11 -5.53 9.79
C PRO A 204 2.98 -6.14 8.39
N THR A 205 2.08 -7.11 8.20
CA THR A 205 1.82 -7.72 6.89
C THR A 205 1.31 -6.70 5.88
N SER A 206 0.48 -5.75 6.31
CA SER A 206 0.02 -4.65 5.44
C SER A 206 1.18 -3.76 4.99
N ALA A 207 2.19 -3.53 5.86
CA ALA A 207 3.40 -2.82 5.47
C ALA A 207 4.21 -3.62 4.44
N LEU A 208 4.33 -4.93 4.61
CA LEU A 208 5.03 -5.79 3.67
C LEU A 208 4.35 -5.78 2.29
N ILE A 209 3.02 -5.87 2.23
CA ILE A 209 2.26 -5.80 0.96
C ILE A 209 2.51 -4.45 0.28
N ALA A 210 2.41 -3.34 1.00
CA ALA A 210 2.60 -2.01 0.42
C ALA A 210 4.02 -1.79 -0.13
N ARG A 211 5.05 -2.36 0.53
CA ARG A 211 6.47 -2.12 0.20
C ARG A 211 7.11 -3.25 -0.60
N GLY A 212 6.52 -4.45 -0.60
CA GLY A 212 7.12 -5.68 -1.09
C GLY A 212 6.97 -5.92 -2.59
N ASN A 213 7.27 -4.93 -3.42
CA ASN A 213 7.27 -5.05 -4.88
C ASN A 213 8.32 -4.11 -5.51
N ASP A 214 8.45 -4.16 -6.83
CA ASP A 214 9.43 -3.36 -7.58
C ASP A 214 9.09 -1.86 -7.62
N TYR A 215 7.85 -1.48 -7.30
CA TYR A 215 7.36 -0.11 -7.18
C TYR A 215 6.68 0.12 -5.83
N PRO A 216 7.44 0.14 -4.72
CA PRO A 216 6.89 0.20 -3.38
C PRO A 216 5.94 1.37 -3.17
N GLY A 217 4.72 1.10 -2.70
CA GLY A 217 3.68 2.11 -2.49
C GLY A 217 3.28 2.29 -1.02
N ASN A 218 2.12 2.91 -0.82
CA ASN A 218 1.57 3.23 0.51
C ASN A 218 0.24 2.55 0.80
N PHE A 219 -0.25 1.69 -0.09
CA PHE A 219 -1.51 0.99 0.09
C PHE A 219 -1.31 -0.52 0.04
N SER A 220 -2.09 -1.23 0.81
CA SER A 220 -1.97 -2.68 0.98
C SER A 220 -3.28 -3.43 0.79
N HIS A 221 -4.38 -2.71 0.52
CA HIS A 221 -5.69 -3.33 0.45
C HIS A 221 -6.65 -2.53 -0.44
N ILE A 222 -7.59 -3.23 -1.07
CA ILE A 222 -8.62 -2.66 -1.94
C ILE A 222 -9.99 -3.18 -1.52
N ALA A 223 -10.99 -2.30 -1.55
CA ALA A 223 -12.40 -2.65 -1.48
C ALA A 223 -13.18 -1.93 -2.59
N LEU A 224 -14.22 -2.56 -3.10
CA LEU A 224 -15.17 -2.00 -4.05
C LEU A 224 -16.44 -1.56 -3.30
N VAL A 225 -16.89 -0.34 -3.51
CA VAL A 225 -18.07 0.20 -2.86
C VAL A 225 -19.33 -0.14 -3.67
N HIS A 226 -20.33 -0.68 -3.00
CA HIS A 226 -21.70 -0.76 -3.50
C HIS A 226 -22.61 0.15 -2.66
N VAL A 227 -23.34 1.03 -3.30
CA VAL A 227 -24.40 1.82 -2.66
C VAL A 227 -25.73 1.33 -3.18
N ASP A 228 -26.61 0.90 -2.27
CA ASP A 228 -27.96 0.47 -2.61
C ASP A 228 -28.80 1.65 -3.10
N SER A 229 -29.49 1.45 -4.24
CA SER A 229 -30.20 2.53 -4.92
C SER A 229 -31.46 3.02 -4.19
N VAL A 230 -31.96 2.25 -3.22
CA VAL A 230 -33.20 2.55 -2.48
C VAL A 230 -32.89 3.04 -1.08
N SER A 231 -32.08 2.28 -0.34
CA SER A 231 -31.74 2.60 1.05
C SER A 231 -30.56 3.56 1.21
N HIS A 232 -29.77 3.78 0.15
CA HIS A 232 -28.51 4.54 0.15
C HIS A 232 -27.46 4.01 1.15
N VAL A 233 -27.60 2.76 1.57
CA VAL A 233 -26.59 2.11 2.44
C VAL A 233 -25.39 1.70 1.61
N ALA A 234 -24.22 2.13 2.05
CA ALA A 234 -22.94 1.74 1.44
C ALA A 234 -22.41 0.45 2.06
N SER A 235 -21.96 -0.46 1.20
CA SER A 235 -21.24 -1.69 1.55
C SER A 235 -19.87 -1.70 0.88
N ALA A 236 -18.86 -2.22 1.58
CA ALA A 236 -17.54 -2.50 1.04
C ALA A 236 -17.42 -4.01 0.74
N ILE A 237 -16.98 -4.33 -0.46
CA ILE A 237 -16.73 -5.70 -0.92
C ILE A 237 -15.22 -5.85 -1.04
N GLU A 238 -14.65 -6.78 -0.29
CA GLU A 238 -13.21 -6.93 -0.13
C GLU A 238 -12.79 -8.38 0.06
N ALA A 239 -11.54 -8.74 -0.26
CA ALA A 239 -11.01 -10.07 -0.01
C ALA A 239 -10.10 -10.04 1.23
N HIS A 240 -10.50 -10.76 2.26
CA HIS A 240 -9.76 -10.92 3.52
C HIS A 240 -8.94 -12.20 3.52
N ILE A 241 -7.73 -12.12 4.06
CA ILE A 241 -6.85 -13.28 4.25
C ILE A 241 -7.55 -14.39 5.06
N GLU A 242 -8.38 -14.01 6.03
CA GLU A 242 -9.05 -14.95 6.94
C GLU A 242 -10.36 -15.52 6.40
N ARG A 243 -11.08 -14.75 5.59
CA ARG A 243 -12.49 -15.04 5.21
C ARG A 243 -12.70 -15.27 3.72
N GLY A 244 -11.73 -14.90 2.88
CA GLY A 244 -11.94 -14.73 1.44
C GLY A 244 -12.76 -13.48 1.14
N VAL A 245 -13.53 -13.49 0.06
CA VAL A 245 -14.38 -12.35 -0.32
C VAL A 245 -15.51 -12.19 0.67
N ALA A 246 -15.64 -10.99 1.23
CA ALA A 246 -16.61 -10.64 2.26
C ALA A 246 -17.24 -9.27 1.98
N VAL A 247 -18.39 -9.04 2.60
CA VAL A 247 -19.11 -7.77 2.54
C VAL A 247 -19.19 -7.21 3.96
N SER A 248 -18.80 -5.96 4.14
CA SER A 248 -18.95 -5.18 5.35
C SER A 248 -19.73 -3.90 5.08
N THR A 249 -20.23 -3.24 6.10
CA THR A 249 -20.73 -1.87 5.95
C THR A 249 -19.57 -0.91 5.74
N ALA A 250 -19.84 0.26 5.16
CA ALA A 250 -18.81 1.30 5.02
C ALA A 250 -18.23 1.71 6.39
N ASP A 251 -19.06 1.81 7.41
CA ASP A 251 -18.63 2.18 8.77
C ASP A 251 -17.73 1.11 9.40
N GLU A 252 -18.05 -0.18 9.23
CA GLU A 252 -17.17 -1.29 9.68
C GLU A 252 -15.83 -1.25 8.95
N TYR A 253 -15.85 -1.02 7.64
CA TYR A 253 -14.62 -0.91 6.84
C TYR A 253 -13.73 0.26 7.28
N LEU A 254 -14.33 1.43 7.52
CA LEU A 254 -13.62 2.63 7.94
C LEU A 254 -13.17 2.56 9.40
N GLY A 255 -13.95 1.86 10.26
CA GLY A 255 -13.65 1.67 11.69
C GLY A 255 -12.55 0.64 11.99
N ASP A 256 -12.12 -0.17 11.01
CA ASP A 256 -11.00 -1.09 11.16
C ASP A 256 -9.67 -0.33 11.31
N LYS A 257 -8.62 -1.03 11.80
CA LYS A 257 -7.27 -0.46 11.99
C LYS A 257 -6.61 -0.07 10.67
N LYS A 258 -7.07 1.02 10.06
CA LYS A 258 -6.51 1.58 8.85
C LYS A 258 -5.73 2.86 9.15
N LEU A 259 -4.57 3.02 8.53
CA LEU A 259 -3.71 4.20 8.68
C LEU A 259 -4.10 5.31 7.70
N ARG A 260 -4.64 4.91 6.54
CA ARG A 260 -5.17 5.81 5.52
C ARG A 260 -6.16 5.08 4.63
N ILE A 261 -7.07 5.81 4.03
CA ILE A 261 -8.02 5.33 3.03
C ILE A 261 -8.17 6.40 1.96
N MET A 262 -8.00 6.02 0.70
CA MET A 262 -8.20 6.90 -0.46
C MET A 262 -9.38 6.40 -1.27
N VAL A 263 -10.22 7.33 -1.72
CA VAL A 263 -11.35 7.07 -2.61
C VAL A 263 -10.92 7.35 -4.04
N LEU A 264 -11.02 6.34 -4.88
CA LEU A 264 -10.75 6.40 -6.31
C LEU A 264 -12.06 6.22 -7.09
N ARG A 265 -12.28 7.05 -8.11
CA ARG A 265 -13.46 7.00 -8.98
C ARG A 265 -13.05 6.95 -10.44
N LEU A 266 -13.75 6.16 -11.26
CA LEU A 266 -13.57 6.19 -12.70
C LEU A 266 -13.93 7.57 -13.25
N ARG A 267 -13.11 8.07 -14.17
CA ARG A 267 -13.39 9.34 -14.86
C ARG A 267 -14.66 9.24 -15.69
N ALA A 268 -15.51 10.25 -15.57
CA ALA A 268 -16.76 10.33 -16.31
C ALA A 268 -16.59 10.40 -17.85
N ASP A 269 -15.42 10.88 -18.32
CA ASP A 269 -15.12 11.02 -19.75
C ASP A 269 -14.60 9.72 -20.42
N LEU A 270 -14.59 8.59 -19.69
CA LEU A 270 -14.24 7.29 -20.29
C LEU A 270 -15.30 6.87 -21.32
N PRO A 271 -14.89 6.38 -22.51
CA PRO A 271 -15.84 5.94 -23.54
C PRO A 271 -16.85 4.90 -23.08
N GLN A 272 -16.48 4.06 -22.11
CA GLN A 272 -17.36 3.06 -21.49
C GLN A 272 -18.47 3.73 -20.67
N LEU A 273 -18.12 4.75 -19.87
CA LEU A 273 -19.07 5.48 -19.02
C LEU A 273 -19.95 6.42 -19.86
N ALA A 274 -19.43 6.96 -20.96
CA ALA A 274 -20.23 7.74 -21.91
C ALA A 274 -21.36 6.92 -22.56
N ARG A 275 -21.14 5.61 -22.76
CA ARG A 275 -22.14 4.65 -23.29
C ARG A 275 -23.07 4.10 -22.21
N ASP A 276 -22.53 3.90 -21.01
CA ASP A 276 -23.23 3.35 -19.86
C ASP A 276 -22.79 4.02 -18.56
N PRO A 277 -23.42 5.12 -18.17
CA PRO A 277 -23.11 5.86 -16.94
C PRO A 277 -23.33 5.04 -15.66
N GLN A 278 -24.11 3.94 -15.73
CA GLN A 278 -24.36 3.04 -14.59
C GLN A 278 -23.36 1.87 -14.51
N LEU A 279 -22.38 1.78 -15.42
CA LEU A 279 -21.40 0.71 -15.45
C LEU A 279 -20.70 0.49 -14.09
N PRO A 280 -20.26 1.54 -13.34
CA PRO A 280 -19.61 1.34 -12.05
C PRO A 280 -20.57 0.72 -11.01
N HIS A 281 -21.83 1.11 -10.99
CA HIS A 281 -22.83 0.50 -10.12
C HIS A 281 -23.07 -0.99 -10.48
N ARG A 282 -23.14 -1.32 -11.77
CA ARG A 282 -23.27 -2.71 -12.21
C ARG A 282 -22.07 -3.56 -11.83
N ALA A 283 -20.84 -3.00 -11.91
CA ALA A 283 -19.63 -3.68 -11.46
C ALA A 283 -19.70 -4.00 -9.95
N ALA A 284 -20.11 -3.02 -9.15
CA ALA A 284 -20.27 -3.19 -7.71
C ALA A 284 -21.39 -4.19 -7.36
N ALA A 285 -22.53 -4.13 -8.07
CA ALA A 285 -23.63 -5.07 -7.89
C ALA A 285 -23.21 -6.52 -8.24
N LEU A 286 -22.45 -6.70 -9.32
CA LEU A 286 -21.91 -8.01 -9.70
C LEU A 286 -20.94 -8.57 -8.64
N ALA A 287 -20.05 -7.73 -8.09
CA ALA A 287 -19.17 -8.14 -7.01
C ALA A 287 -19.96 -8.54 -5.75
N LEU A 288 -21.00 -7.76 -5.40
CA LEU A 288 -21.87 -8.04 -4.26
C LEU A 288 -22.62 -9.35 -4.43
N GLU A 289 -23.19 -9.59 -5.61
CA GLU A 289 -23.85 -10.83 -5.95
C GLU A 289 -22.92 -12.04 -5.80
N ARG A 290 -21.72 -11.98 -6.35
CA ARG A 290 -20.69 -13.02 -6.21
C ARG A 290 -20.32 -13.29 -4.76
N ALA A 291 -20.10 -12.24 -3.98
CA ALA A 291 -19.77 -12.36 -2.56
C ALA A 291 -20.91 -13.02 -1.74
N ARG A 292 -22.17 -12.86 -2.16
CA ARG A 292 -23.36 -13.43 -1.51
C ARG A 292 -23.76 -14.80 -2.01
N SER A 293 -23.48 -15.12 -3.28
CA SER A 293 -23.92 -16.37 -3.92
C SER A 293 -23.06 -17.59 -3.56
N GLY A 294 -21.84 -17.39 -3.07
CA GLY A 294 -20.92 -18.46 -2.72
C GLY A 294 -19.70 -17.97 -1.97
N ARG A 295 -18.95 -18.93 -1.42
CA ARG A 295 -17.69 -18.64 -0.74
C ARG A 295 -16.54 -18.60 -1.76
N ILE A 296 -15.99 -17.39 -1.98
CA ILE A 296 -14.77 -17.20 -2.78
C ILE A 296 -13.60 -17.11 -1.78
N GLY A 297 -12.68 -18.08 -1.86
CA GLY A 297 -11.50 -18.12 -0.98
C GLY A 297 -10.50 -17.00 -1.28
N TYR A 298 -9.62 -16.69 -0.30
CA TYR A 298 -8.50 -15.79 -0.54
C TYR A 298 -7.41 -16.48 -1.36
N ASP A 299 -6.90 -15.81 -2.40
CA ASP A 299 -5.79 -16.31 -3.18
C ASP A 299 -4.44 -15.93 -2.54
N PHE A 300 -3.81 -16.92 -1.88
CA PHE A 300 -2.47 -16.77 -1.31
C PHE A 300 -1.36 -16.94 -2.34
N GLU A 301 -1.64 -17.58 -3.47
CA GLU A 301 -0.65 -17.83 -4.52
C GLU A 301 -0.42 -16.59 -5.39
N MET A 302 -1.36 -15.61 -5.29
CA MET A 302 -1.39 -14.38 -6.08
C MET A 302 -1.47 -14.65 -7.59
N ASP A 303 -2.27 -15.63 -8.01
CA ASP A 303 -2.52 -15.94 -9.42
C ASP A 303 -3.57 -15.01 -10.00
N TYR A 304 -3.14 -13.89 -10.55
CA TYR A 304 -4.00 -12.88 -11.18
C TYR A 304 -4.84 -13.40 -12.36
N THR A 305 -4.66 -14.67 -12.75
CA THR A 305 -5.42 -15.33 -13.82
C THR A 305 -6.49 -16.31 -13.33
N ASP A 306 -6.47 -16.70 -12.04
CA ASP A 306 -7.43 -17.63 -11.43
C ASP A 306 -8.60 -16.91 -10.77
N ALA A 307 -9.72 -16.81 -11.47
CA ALA A 307 -10.94 -16.18 -10.95
C ALA A 307 -11.70 -17.00 -9.89
N SER A 308 -11.26 -18.23 -9.55
CA SER A 308 -11.91 -19.07 -8.53
C SER A 308 -11.57 -18.67 -7.10
N ARG A 309 -10.46 -17.95 -6.92
CA ARG A 309 -9.98 -17.35 -5.66
C ARG A 309 -9.53 -15.94 -5.97
N LEU A 310 -9.72 -15.02 -5.06
CA LEU A 310 -9.37 -13.61 -5.28
C LEU A 310 -8.51 -13.08 -4.13
N PHE A 311 -7.46 -12.37 -4.45
CA PHE A 311 -6.84 -11.45 -3.50
C PHE A 311 -7.45 -10.03 -3.64
N CYS A 312 -7.07 -9.10 -2.78
CA CYS A 312 -7.82 -7.85 -2.62
C CYS A 312 -7.95 -7.02 -3.90
N SER A 313 -6.88 -6.93 -4.72
CA SER A 313 -6.92 -6.12 -5.95
C SER A 313 -7.85 -6.68 -7.02
N GLU A 314 -8.07 -7.99 -7.03
CA GLU A 314 -8.91 -8.64 -8.04
C GLU A 314 -10.40 -8.42 -7.82
N VAL A 315 -10.84 -8.11 -6.59
CA VAL A 315 -12.26 -7.87 -6.30
C VAL A 315 -12.84 -6.78 -7.21
N ALA A 316 -12.14 -5.66 -7.34
CA ALA A 316 -12.55 -4.59 -8.25
C ALA A 316 -12.17 -4.89 -9.70
N SER A 317 -10.93 -5.30 -9.96
CA SER A 317 -10.39 -5.45 -11.31
C SER A 317 -11.08 -6.55 -12.12
N SER A 318 -11.52 -7.65 -11.49
CA SER A 318 -12.22 -8.75 -12.17
C SER A 318 -13.56 -8.30 -12.72
N VAL A 319 -14.39 -7.64 -11.91
CA VAL A 319 -15.73 -7.20 -12.33
C VAL A 319 -15.69 -6.04 -13.33
N TYR A 320 -14.75 -5.12 -13.16
CA TYR A 320 -14.55 -4.05 -14.15
C TYR A 320 -14.07 -4.60 -15.49
N ARG A 321 -13.15 -5.55 -15.50
CA ARG A 321 -12.66 -6.23 -16.71
C ARG A 321 -13.79 -6.93 -17.47
N GLU A 322 -14.67 -7.61 -16.76
CA GLU A 322 -15.83 -8.28 -17.35
C GLU A 322 -16.79 -7.29 -18.03
N LEU A 323 -16.89 -6.07 -17.51
CA LEU A 323 -17.67 -4.99 -18.11
C LEU A 323 -16.88 -4.11 -19.10
N GLY A 324 -15.69 -4.55 -19.51
CA GLY A 324 -14.90 -3.90 -20.54
C GLY A 324 -14.05 -2.71 -20.07
N VAL A 325 -13.79 -2.61 -18.77
CA VAL A 325 -12.83 -1.65 -18.20
C VAL A 325 -11.66 -2.42 -17.56
N THR A 326 -10.50 -2.39 -18.18
CA THR A 326 -9.28 -2.96 -17.62
C THR A 326 -8.61 -1.92 -16.74
N LEU A 327 -8.70 -2.10 -15.41
CA LEU A 327 -7.98 -1.26 -14.46
C LEU A 327 -6.50 -1.60 -14.51
N TRP A 328 -5.67 -0.58 -14.57
CA TRP A 328 -4.21 -0.65 -14.49
C TRP A 328 -3.56 -1.78 -15.33
N THR A 329 -3.00 -1.43 -16.45
CA THR A 329 -2.36 -2.40 -17.38
C THR A 329 -0.88 -2.63 -17.09
N GLY A 330 -0.25 -1.77 -16.26
CA GLY A 330 1.15 -1.87 -15.88
C GLY A 330 1.35 -2.70 -14.61
N LEU A 331 1.11 -4.03 -14.68
CA LEU A 331 1.25 -4.90 -13.53
C LEU A 331 2.60 -4.73 -12.82
N SER A 332 2.57 -4.79 -11.51
CA SER A 332 3.77 -4.75 -10.68
C SER A 332 4.44 -6.11 -10.62
N THR A 333 5.77 -6.10 -10.58
CA THR A 333 6.61 -7.30 -10.45
C THR A 333 7.30 -7.33 -9.10
N ILE A 334 7.72 -8.53 -8.69
CA ILE A 334 8.52 -8.77 -7.51
C ILE A 334 9.80 -9.46 -7.97
N SER A 335 10.80 -8.68 -8.38
CA SER A 335 12.05 -9.19 -8.95
C SER A 335 13.11 -9.53 -7.89
N GLY A 336 13.06 -8.90 -6.72
CA GLY A 336 14.03 -9.06 -5.63
C GLY A 336 14.11 -10.49 -5.10
N ALA A 337 15.26 -11.17 -5.24
CA ALA A 337 15.41 -12.59 -4.89
C ALA A 337 15.15 -12.87 -3.40
N GLY A 338 15.56 -11.97 -2.51
CA GLY A 338 15.31 -12.07 -1.07
C GLY A 338 13.84 -12.02 -0.72
N LEU A 339 13.17 -11.02 -1.25
CA LEU A 339 11.73 -10.83 -1.06
C LEU A 339 10.93 -12.01 -1.63
N ARG A 340 11.26 -12.50 -2.83
CA ARG A 340 10.59 -13.68 -3.40
C ARG A 340 10.72 -14.92 -2.50
N ARG A 341 11.90 -15.14 -1.90
CA ARG A 341 12.08 -16.23 -0.92
C ARG A 341 11.16 -16.06 0.29
N TRP A 342 11.03 -14.84 0.81
CA TRP A 342 10.12 -14.58 1.93
C TRP A 342 8.67 -14.84 1.54
N LEU A 343 8.21 -14.26 0.43
CA LEU A 343 6.83 -14.41 -0.03
C LEU A 343 6.50 -15.86 -0.40
N ALA A 344 7.41 -16.59 -1.06
CA ALA A 344 7.24 -18.02 -1.30
C ALA A 344 7.07 -18.81 0.00
N SER A 345 7.77 -18.41 1.07
CA SER A 345 7.63 -19.02 2.39
C SER A 345 6.26 -18.79 3.06
N PHE A 346 5.53 -17.76 2.63
CA PHE A 346 4.15 -17.49 3.01
C PHE A 346 3.13 -18.17 2.10
N GLY A 347 3.54 -18.66 0.92
CA GLY A 347 2.68 -19.38 -0.01
C GLY A 347 2.50 -18.70 -1.37
N VAL A 348 3.08 -17.52 -1.57
CA VAL A 348 3.05 -16.80 -2.86
C VAL A 348 3.84 -17.57 -3.92
N ARG A 349 3.26 -17.71 -5.11
CA ARG A 349 3.86 -18.42 -6.26
C ARG A 349 3.98 -17.56 -7.50
N HIS A 350 3.12 -16.56 -7.63
CA HIS A 350 3.11 -15.63 -8.76
C HIS A 350 3.68 -14.28 -8.31
N PHE A 351 4.64 -13.76 -9.06
CA PHE A 351 5.41 -12.57 -8.72
C PHE A 351 5.22 -11.44 -9.75
N GLU A 352 4.11 -11.51 -10.47
CA GLU A 352 3.61 -10.46 -11.33
C GLU A 352 2.11 -10.32 -11.07
N THR A 353 1.69 -9.16 -10.56
CA THR A 353 0.32 -8.97 -10.07
C THR A 353 -0.04 -7.49 -10.05
N GLN A 354 -1.32 -7.19 -9.80
CA GLN A 354 -1.77 -5.82 -9.52
C GLN A 354 -1.66 -5.55 -8.03
N GLU A 355 -0.73 -4.68 -7.67
CA GLU A 355 -0.59 -4.24 -6.29
C GLU A 355 -1.64 -3.17 -5.93
N PRO A 356 -2.10 -3.09 -4.66
CA PRO A 356 -3.10 -2.10 -4.28
C PRO A 356 -2.71 -0.65 -4.61
N SER A 357 -1.44 -0.31 -4.46
CA SER A 357 -0.94 1.04 -4.80
C SER A 357 -0.98 1.36 -6.29
N ASP A 358 -1.04 0.36 -7.17
CA ASP A 358 -1.07 0.56 -8.62
C ASP A 358 -2.28 1.36 -9.06
N LEU A 359 -3.42 1.20 -8.40
CA LEU A 359 -4.65 1.91 -8.74
C LEU A 359 -4.57 3.41 -8.49
N GLU A 360 -3.74 3.87 -7.57
CA GLU A 360 -3.48 5.31 -7.41
C GLU A 360 -2.89 5.91 -8.69
N TYR A 361 -2.10 5.11 -9.43
CA TYR A 361 -1.38 5.56 -10.62
C TYR A 361 -2.20 5.40 -11.92
N ASP A 362 -3.30 4.67 -11.89
CA ASP A 362 -4.14 4.42 -13.07
C ASP A 362 -4.71 5.74 -13.63
N PRO A 363 -4.42 6.10 -14.88
CA PRO A 363 -4.95 7.32 -15.51
C PRO A 363 -6.46 7.31 -15.72
N GLN A 364 -7.13 6.17 -15.59
CA GLN A 364 -8.58 6.05 -15.67
C GLN A 364 -9.28 6.45 -14.36
N LEU A 365 -8.53 6.48 -13.25
CA LEU A 365 -9.06 6.76 -11.91
C LEU A 365 -8.68 8.16 -11.46
N VAL A 366 -9.61 8.82 -10.76
CA VAL A 366 -9.43 10.12 -10.09
C VAL A 366 -9.38 9.89 -8.59
N VAL A 367 -8.49 10.59 -7.90
CA VAL A 367 -8.49 10.65 -6.43
C VAL A 367 -9.56 11.66 -6.00
N VAL A 368 -10.63 11.17 -5.37
CA VAL A 368 -11.74 11.98 -4.88
C VAL A 368 -11.43 12.55 -3.50
N ALA A 369 -10.92 11.72 -2.60
CA ALA A 369 -10.56 12.12 -1.25
C ALA A 369 -9.57 11.14 -0.63
N GLU A 370 -8.92 11.55 0.47
CA GLU A 370 -8.12 10.65 1.29
C GLU A 370 -8.29 11.01 2.77
N TRP A 371 -8.67 10.02 3.60
CA TRP A 371 -8.67 10.13 5.05
C TRP A 371 -7.33 9.67 5.60
N ARG A 372 -6.70 10.51 6.41
CA ARG A 372 -5.49 10.25 7.18
C ARG A 372 -5.27 11.35 8.20
N ASP A 373 -4.65 11.04 9.31
CA ASP A 373 -4.23 12.02 10.31
C ASP A 373 -2.71 12.00 10.52
N ALA A 374 -2.19 12.93 11.29
CA ALA A 374 -0.76 13.04 11.52
C ALA A 374 -0.18 11.83 12.26
N ALA A 375 -0.93 11.23 13.19
CA ALA A 375 -0.46 10.09 13.99
C ALA A 375 -0.40 8.82 13.14
N THR A 376 -1.45 8.55 12.35
CA THR A 376 -1.48 7.40 11.43
C THR A 376 -0.45 7.55 10.31
N LEU A 377 -0.25 8.76 9.79
CA LEU A 377 0.78 9.06 8.81
C LEU A 377 2.19 8.82 9.37
N ARG A 378 2.47 9.27 10.61
CA ARG A 378 3.75 9.01 11.27
C ARG A 378 4.00 7.53 11.49
N LYS A 379 2.98 6.79 11.93
CA LYS A 379 3.08 5.34 12.07
C LYS A 379 3.40 4.67 10.73
N ASP A 380 2.74 5.07 9.65
CA ASP A 380 2.99 4.53 8.31
C ASP A 380 4.43 4.80 7.85
N HIS A 381 4.98 6.01 8.09
CA HIS A 381 6.38 6.34 7.79
C HIS A 381 7.37 5.46 8.53
N ILE A 382 7.14 5.23 9.83
CA ILE A 382 8.01 4.35 10.64
C ILE A 382 7.90 2.92 10.15
N ASP A 383 6.68 2.39 9.95
CA ASP A 383 6.45 1.04 9.45
C ASP A 383 7.12 0.83 8.08
N ASN A 384 7.02 1.80 7.17
CA ASN A 384 7.63 1.75 5.86
C ASN A 384 9.17 1.73 5.96
N ALA A 385 9.77 2.59 6.79
CA ALA A 385 11.22 2.60 7.01
C ALA A 385 11.73 1.28 7.59
N VAL A 386 10.99 0.70 8.53
CA VAL A 386 11.33 -0.61 9.13
C VAL A 386 11.23 -1.72 8.09
N ILE A 387 10.15 -1.75 7.29
CA ILE A 387 10.01 -2.76 6.23
C ILE A 387 11.09 -2.60 5.18
N ASP A 388 11.38 -1.39 4.73
CA ASP A 388 12.45 -1.14 3.75
C ASP A 388 13.80 -1.68 4.27
N ALA A 389 14.15 -1.42 5.53
CA ALA A 389 15.34 -1.99 6.15
C ALA A 389 15.30 -3.53 6.26
N MET A 390 14.14 -4.12 6.57
CA MET A 390 13.98 -5.58 6.62
C MET A 390 14.07 -6.20 5.23
N LEU A 391 13.56 -5.55 4.19
CA LEU A 391 13.68 -6.01 2.79
C LEU A 391 15.11 -5.94 2.27
N GLU A 392 15.89 -4.92 2.67
CA GLU A 392 17.34 -4.88 2.43
C GLU A 392 18.04 -6.09 3.07
N GLY A 393 17.65 -6.47 4.29
CA GLY A 393 18.14 -7.67 4.96
C GLY A 393 17.76 -8.96 4.23
N ALA A 394 16.50 -9.07 3.79
CA ALA A 394 16.06 -10.19 2.98
C ALA A 394 16.89 -10.34 1.70
N GLN A 395 17.21 -9.22 1.05
CA GLN A 395 18.06 -9.22 -0.14
C GLN A 395 19.50 -9.61 0.16
N ALA A 396 20.02 -9.25 1.34
CA ALA A 396 21.32 -9.68 1.84
C ALA A 396 21.37 -11.14 2.32
N GLY A 397 20.21 -11.81 2.41
CA GLY A 397 20.13 -13.24 2.75
C GLY A 397 19.42 -13.55 4.07
N ASP A 398 18.86 -12.56 4.77
CA ASP A 398 18.09 -12.80 6.00
C ASP A 398 16.94 -13.77 5.69
N ALA A 399 16.79 -14.80 6.52
CA ALA A 399 15.73 -15.78 6.42
C ALA A 399 14.63 -15.52 7.46
N LEU A 400 13.37 -15.82 7.09
CA LEU A 400 12.27 -15.85 8.05
C LEU A 400 12.28 -17.19 8.78
N SER A 401 12.87 -17.20 9.97
CA SER A 401 12.86 -18.34 10.88
C SER A 401 11.58 -18.39 11.70
N TYR A 402 11.26 -19.56 12.22
CA TYR A 402 10.20 -19.78 13.20
C TYR A 402 10.63 -20.81 14.23
N ALA A 403 10.03 -20.74 15.42
CA ALA A 403 10.29 -21.69 16.49
C ALA A 403 9.71 -23.07 16.11
N TRP A 404 10.54 -23.99 15.62
CA TRP A 404 10.14 -25.30 15.11
C TRP A 404 9.34 -26.14 16.10
N TYR A 405 9.60 -26.00 17.41
CA TYR A 405 8.88 -26.70 18.48
C TYR A 405 7.41 -26.24 18.59
N ARG A 406 7.02 -25.11 17.99
CA ARG A 406 5.62 -24.64 17.90
C ARG A 406 4.85 -25.29 16.74
N LEU A 407 5.55 -26.01 15.84
CA LEU A 407 4.93 -26.58 14.65
C LEU A 407 3.79 -27.58 14.95
N PRO A 408 3.90 -28.48 15.96
CA PRO A 408 2.79 -29.36 16.32
C PRO A 408 1.52 -28.59 16.71
N VAL A 409 1.65 -27.54 17.52
CA VAL A 409 0.51 -26.71 17.94
C VAL A 409 -0.09 -25.96 16.75
N ALA A 410 0.75 -25.40 15.88
CA ALA A 410 0.30 -24.71 14.67
C ALA A 410 -0.44 -25.65 13.69
N ARG A 411 -0.02 -26.91 13.58
CA ARG A 411 -0.71 -27.93 12.77
C ARG A 411 -2.06 -28.31 13.35
N LEU A 412 -2.16 -28.45 14.67
CA LEU A 412 -3.43 -28.69 15.34
C LEU A 412 -4.36 -27.47 15.18
N ALA A 413 -3.84 -26.27 15.34
CA ALA A 413 -4.58 -25.04 15.09
C ALA A 413 -5.07 -24.95 13.65
N LYS A 414 -4.26 -25.37 12.65
CA LYS A 414 -4.67 -25.45 11.24
C LYS A 414 -5.79 -26.47 11.03
N ALA A 415 -5.69 -27.65 11.61
CA ALA A 415 -6.74 -28.69 11.54
C ALA A 415 -8.04 -28.18 12.18
N TYR A 416 -7.94 -27.50 13.32
CA TYR A 416 -9.09 -26.84 13.95
C TYR A 416 -9.69 -25.77 13.04
N SER A 417 -8.87 -24.88 12.45
CA SER A 417 -9.33 -23.84 11.51
C SER A 417 -10.09 -24.44 10.33
N TRP A 418 -9.55 -25.53 9.76
CA TRP A 418 -10.21 -26.25 8.67
C TRP A 418 -11.55 -26.82 9.06
N THR A 419 -11.64 -27.37 10.28
CA THR A 419 -12.89 -27.96 10.81
C THR A 419 -13.96 -26.90 11.02
N VAL A 420 -13.62 -25.80 11.74
CA VAL A 420 -14.61 -24.75 12.05
C VAL A 420 -14.99 -23.93 10.80
N GLY A 421 -14.08 -23.83 9.84
CA GLY A 421 -14.35 -23.20 8.55
C GLY A 421 -15.47 -23.86 7.76
N ARG A 422 -15.67 -25.18 7.91
CA ARG A 422 -16.81 -25.90 7.32
C ARG A 422 -18.16 -25.51 7.91
N PHE A 423 -18.17 -24.93 9.11
CA PHE A 423 -19.36 -24.42 9.79
C PHE A 423 -19.46 -22.89 9.73
N GLY A 424 -18.68 -22.24 8.83
CA GLY A 424 -18.70 -20.79 8.64
C GLY A 424 -17.97 -19.98 9.72
N ALA A 425 -17.29 -20.64 10.68
CA ALA A 425 -16.51 -19.97 11.71
C ALA A 425 -15.05 -19.81 11.29
N GLN A 426 -14.39 -18.80 11.85
CA GLN A 426 -12.96 -18.54 11.62
C GLN A 426 -12.11 -19.25 12.65
N GLY A 427 -11.02 -19.86 12.18
CA GLY A 427 -9.99 -20.43 13.06
C GLY A 427 -8.72 -19.55 13.08
N PRO A 428 -7.77 -19.87 13.99
CA PRO A 428 -6.56 -19.04 14.18
C PRO A 428 -5.56 -19.10 13.02
N VAL A 429 -5.69 -20.03 12.07
CA VAL A 429 -4.84 -20.09 10.87
C VAL A 429 -5.73 -19.96 9.64
N PRO A 430 -5.50 -18.96 8.78
CA PRO A 430 -6.28 -18.76 7.55
C PRO A 430 -6.32 -20.00 6.66
N GLU A 431 -7.42 -20.19 5.91
CA GLU A 431 -7.65 -21.43 5.16
C GLU A 431 -6.55 -21.72 4.13
N GLY A 432 -6.14 -20.74 3.34
CA GLY A 432 -5.08 -20.86 2.33
C GLY A 432 -3.65 -20.91 2.91
N MET A 433 -3.46 -20.56 4.18
CA MET A 433 -2.13 -20.47 4.79
C MET A 433 -1.71 -21.80 5.41
N SER A 434 -0.48 -22.25 5.19
CA SER A 434 0.08 -23.41 5.87
C SER A 434 0.43 -23.10 7.34
N ALA A 435 0.51 -24.12 8.20
CA ALA A 435 0.91 -23.97 9.59
C ALA A 435 2.32 -23.31 9.74
N ARG A 436 3.24 -23.63 8.83
CA ARG A 436 4.57 -22.99 8.79
C ARG A 436 4.50 -21.53 8.36
N ALA A 437 3.73 -21.23 7.33
CA ALA A 437 3.53 -19.86 6.88
C ALA A 437 2.93 -19.00 8.00
N ALA A 438 1.97 -19.52 8.76
CA ALA A 438 1.40 -18.83 9.91
C ALA A 438 2.44 -18.53 11.01
N LEU A 439 3.32 -19.50 11.34
CA LEU A 439 4.40 -19.29 12.30
C LEU A 439 5.44 -18.27 11.80
N ARG A 440 5.78 -18.29 10.51
CA ARG A 440 6.69 -17.30 9.90
C ARG A 440 6.08 -15.91 9.88
N ASN A 441 4.79 -15.81 9.56
CA ASN A 441 4.08 -14.53 9.61
C ASN A 441 4.03 -13.95 11.02
N GLY A 442 3.83 -14.80 12.04
CA GLY A 442 3.92 -14.39 13.44
C GLY A 442 5.32 -13.87 13.79
N ALA A 443 6.36 -14.64 13.49
CA ALA A 443 7.75 -14.24 13.75
C ALA A 443 8.15 -12.95 13.00
N PHE A 444 7.72 -12.82 11.75
CA PHE A 444 7.90 -11.59 10.96
C PHE A 444 7.21 -10.40 11.63
N SER A 445 5.96 -10.56 12.05
CA SER A 445 5.18 -9.50 12.69
C SER A 445 5.77 -9.07 14.04
N ASP A 446 6.22 -10.04 14.84
CA ASP A 446 6.88 -9.78 16.12
C ASP A 446 8.19 -9.01 15.90
N ARG A 447 9.03 -9.43 14.95
CA ARG A 447 10.30 -8.77 14.62
C ARG A 447 10.07 -7.34 14.12
N GLN A 448 9.15 -7.15 13.17
CA GLN A 448 8.80 -5.83 12.65
C GLN A 448 8.33 -4.91 13.78
N SER A 449 7.42 -5.38 14.63
CA SER A 449 6.86 -4.59 15.74
C SER A 449 7.93 -4.19 16.76
N GLN A 450 8.87 -5.08 17.08
CA GLN A 450 9.98 -4.79 17.98
C GLN A 450 10.91 -3.70 17.39
N ILE A 451 11.28 -3.82 16.12
CA ILE A 451 12.11 -2.82 15.44
C ILE A 451 11.37 -1.49 15.39
N ALA A 452 10.07 -1.49 15.01
CA ALA A 452 9.27 -0.28 14.92
C ALA A 452 9.14 0.45 16.27
N ALA A 453 8.99 -0.27 17.38
CA ALA A 453 8.97 0.32 18.71
C ALA A 453 10.29 1.04 19.04
N ARG A 454 11.44 0.40 18.78
CA ARG A 454 12.76 1.00 19.02
C ARG A 454 13.02 2.20 18.12
N VAL A 455 12.64 2.13 16.84
CA VAL A 455 12.74 3.27 15.90
C VAL A 455 11.86 4.42 16.37
N THR A 456 10.65 4.15 16.86
CA THR A 456 9.74 5.17 17.41
C THR A 456 10.36 5.90 18.59
N GLU A 457 10.95 5.15 19.54
CA GLU A 457 11.66 5.75 20.70
C GLU A 457 12.87 6.59 20.28
N ALA A 458 13.69 6.07 19.35
CA ALA A 458 14.85 6.78 18.84
C ALA A 458 14.45 8.06 18.10
N ALA A 459 13.41 8.00 17.28
CA ALA A 459 12.86 9.15 16.56
C ALA A 459 12.29 10.21 17.52
N ALA A 460 11.64 9.79 18.62
CA ALA A 460 11.14 10.71 19.64
C ALA A 460 12.27 11.42 20.37
N ARG A 461 13.37 10.71 20.71
CA ARG A 461 14.57 11.35 21.29
C ARG A 461 15.16 12.40 20.36
N LEU A 462 15.37 12.07 19.07
CA LEU A 462 15.87 13.02 18.08
C LEU A 462 14.94 14.23 17.93
N THR A 463 13.62 14.02 17.94
CA THR A 463 12.64 15.11 17.86
C THR A 463 12.80 16.08 19.05
N ASN A 464 13.00 15.55 20.25
CA ASN A 464 13.21 16.37 21.45
C ASN A 464 14.54 17.14 21.42
N GLU A 465 15.58 16.53 20.87
CA GLU A 465 16.92 17.13 20.77
C GLU A 465 16.99 18.25 19.72
N GLN A 466 16.39 18.05 18.55
CA GLN A 466 16.49 18.96 17.40
C GLN A 466 15.28 19.88 17.20
N GLY A 467 14.16 19.63 17.92
CA GLY A 467 12.94 20.43 17.86
C GLY A 467 12.02 20.15 16.65
N TYR A 468 12.30 19.10 15.87
CA TYR A 468 11.46 18.66 14.76
C TYR A 468 11.62 17.16 14.51
N PRO A 469 10.61 16.48 13.89
CA PRO A 469 10.71 15.05 13.60
C PRO A 469 11.86 14.73 12.62
N PRO A 470 12.56 13.59 12.80
CA PRO A 470 13.58 13.17 11.84
C PRO A 470 12.93 12.83 10.49
N PRO A 471 13.55 13.23 9.35
CA PRO A 471 13.07 12.91 8.01
C PRO A 471 13.24 11.42 7.70
N TYR A 472 12.55 10.96 6.63
CA TYR A 472 12.46 9.54 6.27
C TYR A 472 13.81 8.84 6.14
N TRP A 473 14.82 9.49 5.55
CA TRP A 473 16.16 8.88 5.42
C TRP A 473 16.83 8.63 6.77
N VAL A 474 16.58 9.48 7.78
CA VAL A 474 17.05 9.26 9.15
C VAL A 474 16.28 8.11 9.81
N LEU A 475 14.97 8.02 9.59
CA LEU A 475 14.16 6.89 10.07
C LEU A 475 14.64 5.56 9.48
N LEU A 476 14.98 5.53 8.19
CA LEU A 476 15.53 4.35 7.51
C LEU A 476 16.88 3.94 8.10
N ASP A 477 17.77 4.89 8.38
CA ASP A 477 19.06 4.60 9.01
C ASP A 477 18.91 4.08 10.45
N LEU A 478 17.96 4.62 11.21
CA LEU A 478 17.59 4.07 12.52
C LEU A 478 17.07 2.62 12.39
N ALA A 479 16.18 2.37 11.42
CA ALA A 479 15.63 1.05 11.20
C ALA A 479 16.71 0.02 10.79
N ARG A 480 17.67 0.41 9.97
CA ARG A 480 18.84 -0.42 9.60
C ARG A 480 19.68 -0.78 10.84
N LYS A 481 19.94 0.17 11.72
CA LYS A 481 20.68 -0.04 12.97
C LYS A 481 19.95 -0.98 13.91
N GLU A 482 18.65 -0.77 14.12
CA GLU A 482 17.84 -1.58 15.02
C GLU A 482 17.62 -3.00 14.47
N ARG A 483 17.47 -3.17 13.15
CA ARG A 483 17.46 -4.48 12.49
C ARG A 483 18.77 -5.24 12.78
N ALA A 484 19.93 -4.59 12.51
CA ALA A 484 21.22 -5.22 12.73
C ALA A 484 21.48 -5.56 14.21
N ALA A 485 20.91 -4.82 15.15
CA ALA A 485 20.97 -5.14 16.59
C ALA A 485 20.09 -6.35 16.94
N SER A 486 18.91 -6.46 16.30
CA SER A 486 18.00 -7.59 16.50
C SER A 486 18.57 -8.94 16.01
N ASP A 487 19.47 -8.93 15.04
CA ASP A 487 20.09 -10.14 14.49
C ASP A 487 21.25 -10.68 15.36
N ARG A 488 21.73 -9.90 16.33
CA ARG A 488 22.84 -10.25 17.24
C ARG A 488 22.38 -10.73 18.61
N GLY A 489 21.12 -10.61 18.94
CA GLY A 489 20.52 -11.01 20.23
C GLY A 489 19.58 -12.20 20.05
#